data_943aa51e5e5caf4243f93685d3fb5d1a
#
_entry.id   943aa51e5e5caf4243f93685d3fb5d1a
#
_cell.length_a   1.000
_cell.length_b   1.000
_cell.length_c   1.000
_cell.angle_alpha   90.00
_cell.angle_beta   90.00
_cell.angle_gamma   90.00
#
_symmetry.space_group_name_H-M   'P 1'
#
loop_
_entity.id
_entity.type
_entity.pdbx_description
1 polymer ?
#
loop_
_entity_poly.entity_id
_entity_poly.type
_entity_poly.pdbx_seq_one_letter_code
_entity_poly.pdbx_strand_id
1 'polypeptide(L)'
;MRYSKPPLNIPDQLQQLRDRGLLVRSDDLALNALELIGYYRLSAYWLFFEEPPAPGETRSHRFKPGSSFEQVIELYNRDRLIRLLVIDAIERIEIAARSAWVQEMSMKHGPHCYLDPLLFRSDFNHGEQLEQLRSQLQQSNETFVIHYRQTYSEPELPPIWAMTELISLGTLRAWIAATELDSKTKVARSLGMPSAQVLNGVLHSLNLLRNISAHHGRLWNRLIVKRLPKIKKLQNLLVLEDVDGEGVQPSKMLYNYLVLMAIIVRKVAPLSTWPSRMGVVMSEMGPEQQGAMGCPVGWQQQQIWS
;
A
#
# COMPACT_ATOMS: atom_id res chain seq x y z
N MET A 1 25.31 23.36 -4.86
CA MET A 1 24.48 24.41 -5.49
C MET A 1 23.44 24.92 -4.48
N ARG A 2 23.33 26.26 -4.31
CA ARG A 2 22.34 26.86 -3.38
C ARG A 2 20.99 26.93 -4.09
N TYR A 3 19.90 26.53 -3.41
CA TYR A 3 18.53 26.68 -3.92
C TYR A 3 18.17 28.19 -3.98
N SER A 4 17.71 28.66 -5.15
CA SER A 4 17.44 30.08 -5.40
C SER A 4 16.12 30.35 -6.14
N LYS A 5 15.26 29.33 -6.31
CA LYS A 5 13.99 29.52 -7.02
C LYS A 5 12.99 30.26 -6.13
N PRO A 6 12.46 31.43 -6.58
CA PRO A 6 11.42 32.15 -5.83
C PRO A 6 10.10 31.39 -5.88
N PRO A 7 9.18 31.65 -4.92
CA PRO A 7 7.80 31.20 -5.01
C PRO A 7 7.10 31.93 -6.17
N LEU A 8 6.18 31.21 -6.84
CA LEU A 8 5.29 31.79 -7.86
C LEU A 8 3.86 31.82 -7.34
N ASN A 9 3.11 32.86 -7.68
CA ASN A 9 1.66 32.90 -7.45
C ASN A 9 0.95 31.92 -8.42
N ILE A 10 -0.33 31.63 -8.17
CA ILE A 10 -1.07 30.63 -8.96
C ILE A 10 -1.17 30.99 -10.45
N PRO A 11 -1.49 32.23 -10.85
CA PRO A 11 -1.49 32.61 -12.27
C PRO A 11 -0.13 32.44 -12.94
N ASP A 12 0.97 32.79 -12.28
CA ASP A 12 2.32 32.63 -12.83
C ASP A 12 2.72 31.15 -12.94
N GLN A 13 2.28 30.29 -11.99
CA GLN A 13 2.46 28.84 -12.12
C GLN A 13 1.74 28.29 -13.37
N LEU A 14 0.51 28.73 -13.62
CA LEU A 14 -0.25 28.34 -14.80
C LEU A 14 0.42 28.83 -16.09
N GLN A 15 0.85 30.10 -16.11
CA GLN A 15 1.57 30.64 -17.27
C GLN A 15 2.87 29.87 -17.53
N GLN A 16 3.63 29.53 -16.50
CA GLN A 16 4.84 28.71 -16.65
C GLN A 16 4.56 27.33 -17.29
N LEU A 17 3.42 26.70 -16.97
CA LEU A 17 3.05 25.41 -17.61
C LEU A 17 2.71 25.60 -19.09
N ARG A 18 2.03 26.69 -19.46
CA ARG A 18 1.76 27.05 -20.85
C ARG A 18 3.03 27.34 -21.65
N ASP A 19 3.98 28.07 -21.06
CA ASP A 19 5.25 28.41 -21.69
C ASP A 19 6.10 27.15 -21.97
N ARG A 20 5.87 26.07 -21.20
CA ARG A 20 6.47 24.76 -21.42
C ARG A 20 5.72 23.89 -22.43
N GLY A 21 4.61 24.38 -23.00
CA GLY A 21 3.84 23.71 -24.03
C GLY A 21 2.68 22.85 -23.53
N LEU A 22 2.28 22.98 -22.24
CA LEU A 22 1.09 22.27 -21.73
C LEU A 22 -0.19 22.98 -22.22
N LEU A 23 -1.06 22.26 -22.91
CA LEU A 23 -2.37 22.78 -23.29
C LEU A 23 -3.26 22.91 -22.07
N VAL A 24 -3.96 24.02 -21.94
CA VAL A 24 -4.94 24.27 -20.87
C VAL A 24 -6.24 24.68 -21.51
N ARG A 25 -7.25 23.83 -21.44
CA ARG A 25 -8.56 24.07 -22.06
C ARG A 25 -9.50 24.88 -21.15
N SER A 26 -9.31 24.74 -19.82
CA SER A 26 -10.09 25.45 -18.80
C SER A 26 -9.17 26.08 -17.78
N ASP A 27 -9.11 27.41 -17.78
CA ASP A 27 -8.32 28.18 -16.81
C ASP A 27 -8.87 28.02 -15.39
N ASP A 28 -10.19 28.01 -15.24
CA ASP A 28 -10.84 27.87 -13.93
C ASP A 28 -10.49 26.52 -13.30
N LEU A 29 -10.51 25.43 -14.09
CA LEU A 29 -10.11 24.12 -13.60
C LEU A 29 -8.63 24.10 -13.21
N ALA A 30 -7.77 24.70 -14.02
CA ALA A 30 -6.33 24.69 -13.78
C ALA A 30 -5.95 25.54 -12.56
N LEU A 31 -6.49 26.76 -12.44
CA LEU A 31 -6.27 27.64 -11.30
C LEU A 31 -6.76 27.00 -10.01
N ASN A 32 -7.97 26.44 -9.99
CA ASN A 32 -8.54 25.77 -8.84
C ASN A 32 -7.69 24.54 -8.44
N ALA A 33 -7.25 23.74 -9.40
CA ALA A 33 -6.41 22.57 -9.11
C ALA A 33 -5.02 22.98 -8.59
N LEU A 34 -4.41 24.03 -9.12
CA LEU A 34 -3.14 24.55 -8.62
C LEU A 34 -3.27 25.11 -7.21
N GLU A 35 -4.40 25.72 -6.87
CA GLU A 35 -4.70 26.25 -5.53
C GLU A 35 -4.95 25.14 -4.51
N LEU A 36 -5.81 24.16 -4.83
CA LEU A 36 -6.29 23.16 -3.88
C LEU A 36 -5.42 21.90 -3.80
N ILE A 37 -4.80 21.48 -4.90
CA ILE A 37 -3.92 20.32 -4.95
C ILE A 37 -2.45 20.73 -4.84
N GLY A 38 -2.09 21.81 -5.50
CA GLY A 38 -0.77 22.42 -5.49
C GLY A 38 0.15 21.96 -6.62
N TYR A 39 0.94 22.92 -7.13
CA TYR A 39 1.92 22.73 -8.20
C TYR A 39 2.86 21.56 -7.96
N TYR A 40 3.47 21.49 -6.78
CA TYR A 40 4.46 20.46 -6.45
C TYR A 40 3.86 19.05 -6.46
N ARG A 41 2.64 18.88 -5.96
CA ARG A 41 1.95 17.60 -5.97
C ARG A 41 1.59 17.17 -7.39
N LEU A 42 1.05 18.08 -8.20
CA LEU A 42 0.69 17.80 -9.59
C LEU A 42 1.93 17.52 -10.45
N SER A 43 3.08 18.12 -10.11
CA SER A 43 4.33 17.89 -10.84
C SER A 43 4.75 16.42 -10.91
N ALA A 44 4.39 15.62 -9.92
CA ALA A 44 4.66 14.19 -9.91
C ALA A 44 3.90 13.41 -11.00
N TYR A 45 2.79 13.97 -11.53
CA TYR A 45 1.96 13.35 -12.56
C TYR A 45 2.28 13.89 -13.95
N TRP A 46 2.51 15.21 -14.11
CA TRP A 46 2.82 15.75 -15.42
C TRP A 46 4.21 15.39 -15.93
N LEU A 47 5.13 14.88 -15.08
CA LEU A 47 6.41 14.32 -15.51
C LEU A 47 6.28 13.27 -16.64
N PHE A 48 5.20 12.51 -16.61
CA PHE A 48 4.89 11.51 -17.62
C PHE A 48 4.60 12.12 -19.01
N PHE A 49 4.06 13.33 -19.00
CA PHE A 49 3.71 14.07 -20.21
C PHE A 49 4.85 14.98 -20.70
N GLU A 50 5.99 15.05 -20.00
CA GLU A 50 7.16 15.77 -20.48
C GLU A 50 7.97 14.96 -21.49
N GLU A 51 8.67 15.65 -22.36
CA GLU A 51 9.67 15.06 -23.25
C GLU A 51 10.80 14.45 -22.40
N PRO A 52 11.22 13.20 -22.66
CA PRO A 52 12.35 12.62 -21.98
C PRO A 52 13.64 13.38 -22.35
N PRO A 53 14.59 13.56 -21.42
CA PRO A 53 15.88 14.16 -21.76
C PRO A 53 16.64 13.25 -22.74
N ALA A 54 17.35 13.84 -23.68
CA ALA A 54 18.29 13.09 -24.52
C ALA A 54 19.45 12.52 -23.64
N PRO A 55 20.08 11.41 -24.07
CA PRO A 55 21.19 10.84 -23.31
C PRO A 55 22.28 11.88 -23.01
N GLY A 56 22.57 12.08 -21.72
CA GLY A 56 23.56 13.06 -21.25
C GLY A 56 23.06 14.51 -21.10
N GLU A 57 21.80 14.78 -21.44
CA GLU A 57 21.22 16.12 -21.30
C GLU A 57 20.39 16.26 -20.00
N THR A 58 20.27 17.49 -19.53
CA THR A 58 19.38 17.84 -18.45
C THR A 58 17.93 17.94 -18.97
N ARG A 59 16.96 17.68 -18.10
CA ARG A 59 15.54 17.74 -18.42
C ARG A 59 15.13 19.13 -18.95
N SER A 60 14.51 19.16 -20.13
CA SER A 60 14.04 20.39 -20.80
C SER A 60 12.82 21.02 -20.13
N HIS A 61 12.04 20.25 -19.38
CA HIS A 61 10.73 20.59 -18.83
C HIS A 61 9.66 20.90 -19.89
N ARG A 62 9.90 20.60 -21.17
CA ARG A 62 8.90 20.76 -22.23
C ARG A 62 7.91 19.61 -22.21
N PHE A 63 6.66 19.90 -22.49
CA PHE A 63 5.63 18.88 -22.61
C PHE A 63 5.59 18.28 -24.03
N LYS A 64 5.25 17.02 -24.12
CA LYS A 64 5.01 16.33 -25.38
C LYS A 64 3.85 17.02 -26.12
N PRO A 65 3.90 17.15 -27.47
CA PRO A 65 2.82 17.72 -28.26
C PRO A 65 1.47 17.06 -27.94
N GLY A 66 0.44 17.87 -27.72
CA GLY A 66 -0.91 17.39 -27.39
C GLY A 66 -1.16 17.06 -25.92
N SER A 67 -0.15 17.16 -25.04
CA SER A 67 -0.35 17.00 -23.59
C SER A 67 -1.19 18.13 -23.03
N SER A 68 -2.15 17.82 -22.16
CA SER A 68 -3.02 18.82 -21.56
C SER A 68 -3.08 18.72 -20.03
N PHE A 69 -3.44 19.83 -19.39
CA PHE A 69 -3.62 19.90 -17.94
C PHE A 69 -4.74 18.97 -17.46
N GLU A 70 -5.79 18.83 -18.26
CA GLU A 70 -6.93 17.94 -17.99
C GLU A 70 -6.48 16.48 -17.90
N GLN A 71 -5.57 16.02 -18.78
CA GLN A 71 -4.99 14.68 -18.72
C GLN A 71 -4.17 14.48 -17.44
N VAL A 72 -3.47 15.51 -16.97
CA VAL A 72 -2.74 15.45 -15.69
C VAL A 72 -3.70 15.27 -14.51
N ILE A 73 -4.81 16.02 -14.50
CA ILE A 73 -5.84 15.91 -13.47
C ILE A 73 -6.55 14.56 -13.52
N GLU A 74 -6.84 14.06 -14.71
CA GLU A 74 -7.41 12.72 -14.86
C GLU A 74 -6.49 11.65 -14.26
N LEU A 75 -5.20 11.67 -14.59
CA LEU A 75 -4.21 10.76 -14.06
C LEU A 75 -4.08 10.87 -12.52
N TYR A 76 -4.06 12.08 -11.97
CA TYR A 76 -4.09 12.32 -10.54
C TYR A 76 -5.32 11.69 -9.88
N ASN A 77 -6.50 11.85 -10.48
CA ASN A 77 -7.73 11.29 -9.95
C ASN A 77 -7.75 9.75 -10.05
N ARG A 78 -7.21 9.16 -11.13
CA ARG A 78 -7.05 7.70 -11.24
C ARG A 78 -6.13 7.14 -10.14
N ASP A 79 -4.97 7.76 -9.93
CA ASP A 79 -4.08 7.35 -8.83
C ASP A 79 -4.74 7.52 -7.45
N ARG A 80 -5.58 8.55 -7.26
CA ARG A 80 -6.38 8.71 -6.04
C ARG A 80 -7.36 7.54 -5.84
N LEU A 81 -8.07 7.12 -6.88
CA LEU A 81 -8.97 5.95 -6.83
C LEU A 81 -8.21 4.67 -6.54
N ILE A 82 -7.04 4.47 -7.17
CA ILE A 82 -6.16 3.32 -6.87
C ILE A 82 -5.76 3.31 -5.40
N ARG A 83 -5.34 4.45 -4.81
CA ARG A 83 -4.99 4.53 -3.39
C ARG A 83 -6.16 4.16 -2.47
N LEU A 84 -7.37 4.62 -2.78
CA LEU A 84 -8.57 4.28 -2.00
C LEU A 84 -8.87 2.79 -2.06
N LEU A 85 -8.78 2.18 -3.24
CA LEU A 85 -8.96 0.74 -3.40
C LEU A 85 -7.83 -0.06 -2.72
N VAL A 86 -6.60 0.42 -2.75
CA VAL A 86 -5.47 -0.21 -2.04
C VAL A 86 -5.73 -0.21 -0.54
N ILE A 87 -6.23 0.87 0.04
CA ILE A 87 -6.60 0.93 1.47
C ILE A 87 -7.75 -0.05 1.77
N ASP A 88 -8.81 -0.10 0.95
CA ASP A 88 -9.94 -1.05 1.09
C ASP A 88 -9.45 -2.52 1.09
N ALA A 89 -8.56 -2.88 0.18
CA ALA A 89 -8.00 -4.24 0.16
C ALA A 89 -7.17 -4.53 1.41
N ILE A 90 -6.29 -3.60 1.79
CA ILE A 90 -5.37 -3.80 2.92
C ILE A 90 -6.15 -3.89 4.23
N GLU A 91 -7.21 -3.09 4.43
CA GLU A 91 -8.12 -3.20 5.58
C GLU A 91 -8.67 -4.62 5.73
N ARG A 92 -9.23 -5.19 4.66
CA ARG A 92 -9.76 -6.57 4.66
C ARG A 92 -8.70 -7.61 5.00
N ILE A 93 -7.51 -7.44 4.43
CA ILE A 93 -6.37 -8.35 4.66
C ILE A 93 -5.87 -8.22 6.10
N GLU A 94 -5.77 -7.00 6.62
CA GLU A 94 -5.36 -6.72 8.00
C GLU A 94 -6.32 -7.34 9.00
N ILE A 95 -7.64 -7.12 8.84
CA ILE A 95 -8.67 -7.69 9.70
C ILE A 95 -8.62 -9.22 9.67
N ALA A 96 -8.46 -9.82 8.49
CA ALA A 96 -8.36 -11.28 8.37
C ALA A 96 -7.08 -11.83 9.01
N ALA A 97 -5.94 -11.15 8.86
CA ALA A 97 -4.68 -11.56 9.50
C ALA A 97 -4.77 -11.45 11.03
N ARG A 98 -5.39 -10.37 11.54
CA ARG A 98 -5.65 -10.15 12.96
C ARG A 98 -6.53 -11.25 13.53
N SER A 99 -7.69 -11.49 12.92
CA SER A 99 -8.62 -12.54 13.33
C SER A 99 -7.99 -13.93 13.35
N ALA A 100 -7.24 -14.28 12.28
CA ALA A 100 -6.56 -15.57 12.19
C ALA A 100 -5.50 -15.75 13.28
N TRP A 101 -4.70 -14.71 13.57
CA TRP A 101 -3.68 -14.76 14.61
C TRP A 101 -4.29 -14.82 16.00
N VAL A 102 -5.32 -14.01 16.28
CA VAL A 102 -6.06 -14.03 17.55
C VAL A 102 -6.65 -15.41 17.79
N GLN A 103 -7.34 -15.99 16.82
CA GLN A 103 -7.98 -17.30 16.94
C GLN A 103 -6.93 -18.40 17.23
N GLU A 104 -5.83 -18.44 16.47
CA GLU A 104 -4.80 -19.45 16.65
C GLU A 104 -4.13 -19.34 18.03
N MET A 105 -3.74 -18.12 18.44
CA MET A 105 -3.01 -17.91 19.68
C MET A 105 -3.91 -18.08 20.91
N SER A 106 -5.11 -17.53 20.90
CA SER A 106 -6.02 -17.61 22.05
C SER A 106 -6.52 -19.03 22.31
N MET A 107 -6.84 -19.79 21.25
CA MET A 107 -7.30 -21.18 21.42
C MET A 107 -6.19 -22.11 21.90
N LYS A 108 -4.94 -21.83 21.56
CA LYS A 108 -3.81 -22.66 21.95
C LYS A 108 -3.24 -22.31 23.31
N HIS A 109 -3.20 -21.02 23.65
CA HIS A 109 -2.45 -20.51 24.79
C HIS A 109 -3.27 -19.61 25.74
N GLY A 110 -4.57 -19.44 25.46
CA GLY A 110 -5.47 -18.63 26.28
C GLY A 110 -5.50 -17.13 25.94
N PRO A 111 -6.38 -16.38 26.60
CA PRO A 111 -6.73 -15.00 26.25
C PRO A 111 -5.57 -13.99 26.39
N HIS A 112 -4.63 -14.24 27.28
CA HIS A 112 -3.51 -13.34 27.57
C HIS A 112 -2.16 -13.91 27.12
N CYS A 113 -2.17 -14.83 26.16
CA CYS A 113 -0.99 -15.52 25.65
C CYS A 113 0.13 -14.56 25.17
N TYR A 114 -0.22 -13.39 24.70
CA TYR A 114 0.75 -12.39 24.26
C TYR A 114 1.58 -11.77 25.40
N LEU A 115 1.21 -12.01 26.66
CA LEU A 115 1.99 -11.60 27.82
C LEU A 115 3.16 -12.55 28.13
N ASP A 116 3.11 -13.80 27.63
CA ASP A 116 4.17 -14.78 27.85
C ASP A 116 5.28 -14.66 26.80
N PRO A 117 6.49 -14.19 27.17
CA PRO A 117 7.59 -14.03 26.25
C PRO A 117 8.08 -15.36 25.65
N LEU A 118 7.81 -16.50 26.31
CA LEU A 118 8.26 -17.81 25.84
C LEU A 118 7.53 -18.29 24.60
N LEU A 119 6.38 -17.70 24.26
CA LEU A 119 5.62 -17.99 23.04
C LEU A 119 6.17 -17.29 21.79
N PHE A 120 7.17 -16.44 21.95
CA PHE A 120 7.75 -15.63 20.88
C PHE A 120 9.26 -15.93 20.74
N ARG A 121 9.81 -15.60 19.57
CA ARG A 121 11.24 -15.77 19.32
C ARG A 121 12.08 -14.93 20.30
N SER A 122 13.23 -15.45 20.68
CA SER A 122 14.13 -14.82 21.65
C SER A 122 14.71 -13.46 21.20
N ASP A 123 14.77 -13.21 19.89
CA ASP A 123 15.22 -11.95 19.29
C ASP A 123 14.11 -10.90 19.15
N PHE A 124 12.88 -11.24 19.55
CA PHE A 124 11.76 -10.29 19.57
C PHE A 124 11.82 -9.47 20.85
N ASN A 125 11.87 -8.15 20.71
CA ASN A 125 11.88 -7.24 21.86
C ASN A 125 10.49 -7.16 22.52
N HIS A 126 10.10 -8.30 23.13
CA HIS A 126 8.77 -8.50 23.70
C HIS A 126 8.42 -7.43 24.75
N GLY A 127 9.37 -7.09 25.64
CA GLY A 127 9.16 -6.08 26.69
C GLY A 127 8.83 -4.70 26.12
N GLU A 128 9.57 -4.25 25.11
CA GLU A 128 9.31 -2.97 24.44
C GLU A 128 7.94 -2.97 23.76
N GLN A 129 7.55 -4.07 23.12
CA GLN A 129 6.22 -4.18 22.50
C GLN A 129 5.09 -4.10 23.55
N LEU A 130 5.28 -4.70 24.73
CA LEU A 130 4.31 -4.59 25.82
C LEU A 130 4.21 -3.16 26.37
N GLU A 131 5.34 -2.45 26.51
CA GLU A 131 5.32 -1.04 26.93
C GLU A 131 4.61 -0.13 25.90
N GLN A 132 4.83 -0.37 24.60
CA GLN A 132 4.09 0.32 23.57
C GLN A 132 2.58 0.06 23.67
N LEU A 133 2.17 -1.18 23.91
CA LEU A 133 0.77 -1.54 24.12
C LEU A 133 0.17 -0.87 25.35
N ARG A 134 0.89 -0.83 26.48
CA ARG A 134 0.46 -0.10 27.69
C ARG A 134 0.22 1.38 27.40
N SER A 135 1.17 2.01 26.70
CA SER A 135 1.05 3.41 26.29
C SER A 135 -0.17 3.64 25.41
N GLN A 136 -0.39 2.80 24.39
CA GLN A 136 -1.55 2.88 23.51
C GLN A 136 -2.85 2.66 24.28
N LEU A 137 -2.89 1.68 25.17
CA LEU A 137 -4.04 1.43 26.03
C LEU A 137 -4.34 2.65 26.90
N GLN A 138 -3.34 3.27 27.53
CA GLN A 138 -3.53 4.46 28.38
C GLN A 138 -4.07 5.67 27.62
N GLN A 139 -3.67 5.85 26.37
CA GLN A 139 -4.11 6.96 25.50
C GLN A 139 -5.45 6.68 24.82
N SER A 140 -5.92 5.45 24.80
CA SER A 140 -7.14 5.07 24.10
C SER A 140 -8.40 5.45 24.86
N ASN A 141 -9.35 6.07 24.15
CA ASN A 141 -10.70 6.38 24.63
C ASN A 141 -11.76 5.44 24.02
N GLU A 142 -11.33 4.32 23.43
CA GLU A 142 -12.23 3.31 22.89
C GLU A 142 -13.13 2.72 23.98
N THR A 143 -14.42 2.53 23.69
CA THR A 143 -15.42 2.07 24.66
C THR A 143 -15.01 0.77 25.35
N PHE A 144 -14.45 -0.18 24.59
CA PHE A 144 -14.02 -1.46 25.14
C PHE A 144 -12.81 -1.33 26.09
N VAL A 145 -11.93 -0.35 25.86
CA VAL A 145 -10.78 -0.06 26.73
C VAL A 145 -11.26 0.53 28.05
N ILE A 146 -12.16 1.49 27.98
CA ILE A 146 -12.77 2.12 29.17
C ILE A 146 -13.50 1.05 29.99
N HIS A 147 -14.32 0.21 29.34
CA HIS A 147 -15.02 -0.88 29.99
C HIS A 147 -14.07 -1.86 30.66
N TYR A 148 -12.99 -2.27 29.98
CA TYR A 148 -12.01 -3.20 30.54
C TYR A 148 -11.37 -2.64 31.83
N ARG A 149 -10.92 -1.40 31.80
CA ARG A 149 -10.31 -0.73 32.97
C ARG A 149 -11.27 -0.56 34.16
N GLN A 150 -12.55 -0.34 33.89
CA GLN A 150 -13.56 -0.19 34.94
C GLN A 150 -13.99 -1.53 35.55
N THR A 151 -13.89 -2.61 34.79
CA THR A 151 -14.45 -3.91 35.17
C THR A 151 -13.38 -4.87 35.71
N TYR A 152 -12.16 -4.81 35.15
CA TYR A 152 -11.09 -5.78 35.44
C TYR A 152 -9.85 -5.09 35.97
N SER A 153 -9.29 -5.61 37.08
CA SER A 153 -8.03 -5.14 37.66
C SER A 153 -6.85 -6.00 37.26
N GLU A 154 -7.10 -7.29 36.99
CA GLU A 154 -6.06 -8.26 36.62
C GLU A 154 -6.55 -9.22 35.52
N PRO A 155 -5.73 -9.48 34.51
CA PRO A 155 -4.49 -8.78 34.14
C PRO A 155 -4.75 -7.31 33.77
N GLU A 156 -3.72 -6.45 33.94
CA GLU A 156 -3.79 -5.02 33.57
C GLU A 156 -4.13 -4.81 32.08
N LEU A 157 -3.58 -5.65 31.20
CA LEU A 157 -3.79 -5.58 29.76
C LEU A 157 -4.94 -6.50 29.32
N PRO A 158 -5.78 -6.04 28.37
CA PRO A 158 -6.96 -6.78 27.92
C PRO A 158 -6.60 -8.07 27.15
N PRO A 159 -7.55 -8.98 26.93
CA PRO A 159 -7.28 -10.18 26.16
C PRO A 159 -6.86 -9.87 24.71
N ILE A 160 -6.16 -10.82 24.08
CA ILE A 160 -5.53 -10.65 22.76
C ILE A 160 -6.48 -10.10 21.68
N TRP A 161 -7.76 -10.49 21.70
CA TRP A 161 -8.75 -9.99 20.72
C TRP A 161 -9.10 -8.51 20.90
N ALA A 162 -9.00 -7.97 22.10
CA ALA A 162 -9.17 -6.54 22.36
C ALA A 162 -7.86 -5.77 22.16
N MET A 163 -6.72 -6.35 22.61
CA MET A 163 -5.40 -5.76 22.41
C MET A 163 -5.10 -5.52 20.92
N THR A 164 -5.44 -6.48 20.05
CA THR A 164 -5.14 -6.37 18.61
C THR A 164 -5.90 -5.25 17.91
N GLU A 165 -7.01 -4.76 18.45
CA GLU A 165 -7.72 -3.60 17.90
C GLU A 165 -6.95 -2.28 18.08
N LEU A 166 -6.00 -2.23 18.99
CA LEU A 166 -5.18 -1.05 19.27
C LEU A 166 -3.92 -0.96 18.40
N ILE A 167 -3.51 -2.06 17.75
CA ILE A 167 -2.23 -2.12 17.05
C ILE A 167 -2.35 -1.89 15.55
N SER A 168 -1.32 -1.27 14.98
CA SER A 168 -1.20 -1.07 13.53
C SER A 168 -0.87 -2.38 12.79
N LEU A 169 -1.08 -2.41 11.45
CA LEU A 169 -0.66 -3.52 10.59
C LEU A 169 0.85 -3.82 10.74
N GLY A 170 1.69 -2.79 10.90
CA GLY A 170 3.13 -2.97 11.11
C GLY A 170 3.45 -3.70 12.41
N THR A 171 2.78 -3.33 13.49
CA THR A 171 2.89 -3.97 14.81
C THR A 171 2.33 -5.39 14.76
N LEU A 172 1.13 -5.59 14.20
CA LEU A 172 0.52 -6.91 14.00
C LEU A 172 1.46 -7.86 13.25
N ARG A 173 2.07 -7.38 12.14
CA ARG A 173 3.06 -8.15 11.39
C ARG A 173 4.25 -8.58 12.27
N ALA A 174 4.76 -7.68 13.12
CA ALA A 174 5.88 -7.98 13.99
C ALA A 174 5.53 -9.09 15.01
N TRP A 175 4.36 -9.02 15.63
CA TRP A 175 3.84 -10.04 16.53
C TRP A 175 3.64 -11.39 15.81
N ILE A 176 2.98 -11.42 14.65
CA ILE A 176 2.81 -12.64 13.84
C ILE A 176 4.18 -13.24 13.48
N ALA A 177 5.13 -12.42 13.02
CA ALA A 177 6.46 -12.89 12.64
C ALA A 177 7.25 -13.47 13.82
N ALA A 178 7.03 -12.96 15.03
CA ALA A 178 7.68 -13.43 16.26
C ALA A 178 7.06 -14.71 16.83
N THR A 179 5.80 -14.99 16.51
CA THR A 179 5.09 -16.20 16.98
C THR A 179 5.80 -17.48 16.53
N GLU A 180 5.63 -18.58 17.25
CA GLU A 180 6.16 -19.91 16.92
C GLU A 180 5.80 -20.35 15.49
N LEU A 181 6.60 -21.25 14.90
CA LEU A 181 6.52 -21.60 13.48
C LEU A 181 5.19 -22.24 13.10
N ASP A 182 4.64 -23.13 13.92
CA ASP A 182 3.37 -23.81 13.65
C ASP A 182 2.22 -22.80 13.55
N SER A 183 2.05 -21.98 14.56
CA SER A 183 0.95 -21.01 14.63
C SER A 183 1.03 -19.96 13.50
N LYS A 184 2.20 -19.36 13.24
CA LYS A 184 2.32 -18.41 12.12
C LYS A 184 2.15 -19.06 10.75
N THR A 185 2.42 -20.38 10.62
CA THR A 185 2.17 -21.14 9.38
C THR A 185 0.67 -21.34 9.17
N LYS A 186 -0.09 -21.62 10.22
CA LYS A 186 -1.56 -21.71 10.14
C LYS A 186 -2.18 -20.37 9.76
N VAL A 187 -1.71 -19.26 10.37
CA VAL A 187 -2.12 -17.89 9.97
C VAL A 187 -1.80 -17.63 8.49
N ALA A 188 -0.63 -18.04 8.00
CA ALA A 188 -0.30 -17.89 6.58
C ALA A 188 -1.28 -18.65 5.66
N ARG A 189 -1.60 -19.88 6.01
CA ARG A 189 -2.54 -20.72 5.23
C ARG A 189 -3.96 -20.15 5.22
N SER A 190 -4.43 -19.56 6.32
CA SER A 190 -5.77 -18.93 6.35
C SER A 190 -5.89 -17.77 5.38
N LEU A 191 -4.80 -17.03 5.12
CA LEU A 191 -4.73 -15.97 4.11
C LEU A 191 -4.33 -16.48 2.71
N GLY A 192 -4.24 -17.79 2.50
CA GLY A 192 -3.86 -18.38 1.21
C GLY A 192 -2.37 -18.31 0.89
N MET A 193 -1.52 -17.99 1.87
CA MET A 193 -0.06 -17.94 1.67
C MET A 193 0.59 -19.29 1.91
N PRO A 194 1.61 -19.66 1.10
CA PRO A 194 2.23 -21.00 1.19
C PRO A 194 3.09 -21.22 2.43
N SER A 195 3.59 -20.14 3.06
CA SER A 195 4.42 -20.22 4.25
C SER A 195 4.38 -18.96 5.10
N ALA A 196 4.77 -19.06 6.36
CA ALA A 196 4.92 -17.94 7.27
C ALA A 196 5.92 -16.89 6.75
N GLN A 197 7.01 -17.30 6.09
CA GLN A 197 8.00 -16.40 5.52
C GLN A 197 7.39 -15.56 4.39
N VAL A 198 6.61 -16.20 3.51
CA VAL A 198 5.89 -15.50 2.44
C VAL A 198 4.89 -14.52 3.02
N LEU A 199 4.08 -14.94 4.00
CA LEU A 199 3.13 -14.04 4.67
C LEU A 199 3.83 -12.81 5.26
N ASN A 200 4.93 -12.99 5.97
CA ASN A 200 5.69 -11.87 6.55
C ASN A 200 6.17 -10.87 5.48
N GLY A 201 6.70 -11.37 4.35
CA GLY A 201 7.10 -10.53 3.21
C GLY A 201 5.93 -9.78 2.58
N VAL A 202 4.79 -10.44 2.42
CA VAL A 202 3.54 -9.86 1.91
C VAL A 202 3.04 -8.76 2.83
N LEU A 203 2.85 -9.04 4.13
CA LEU A 203 2.38 -8.03 5.09
C LEU A 203 3.32 -6.83 5.19
N HIS A 204 4.65 -7.04 5.05
CA HIS A 204 5.60 -5.94 4.97
C HIS A 204 5.35 -5.04 3.75
N SER A 205 5.16 -5.64 2.57
CA SER A 205 4.89 -4.89 1.34
C SER A 205 3.55 -4.15 1.42
N LEU A 206 2.51 -4.79 1.97
CA LEU A 206 1.20 -4.17 2.17
C LEU A 206 1.26 -3.00 3.16
N ASN A 207 2.03 -3.13 4.25
CA ASN A 207 2.23 -2.03 5.20
C ASN A 207 2.90 -0.82 4.55
N LEU A 208 3.88 -1.02 3.65
CA LEU A 208 4.48 0.07 2.88
C LEU A 208 3.45 0.75 1.97
N LEU A 209 2.65 -0.03 1.23
CA LEU A 209 1.61 0.52 0.36
C LEU A 209 0.53 1.25 1.15
N ARG A 210 0.13 0.70 2.30
CA ARG A 210 -0.82 1.35 3.21
C ARG A 210 -0.30 2.71 3.65
N ASN A 211 0.95 2.79 4.08
CA ASN A 211 1.55 4.04 4.54
C ASN A 211 1.66 5.07 3.40
N ILE A 212 2.11 4.66 2.20
CA ILE A 212 2.14 5.54 1.02
C ILE A 212 0.74 6.09 0.74
N SER A 213 -0.29 5.22 0.74
CA SER A 213 -1.66 5.60 0.43
C SER A 213 -2.27 6.50 1.50
N ALA A 214 -2.08 6.19 2.79
CA ALA A 214 -2.58 6.96 3.93
C ALA A 214 -1.95 8.37 4.01
N HIS A 215 -0.69 8.50 3.60
CA HIS A 215 0.00 9.79 3.50
C HIS A 215 -0.19 10.46 2.13
N HIS A 216 -1.16 10.01 1.34
CA HIS A 216 -1.52 10.56 0.04
C HIS A 216 -0.38 10.57 -0.99
N GLY A 217 0.64 9.71 -0.81
CA GLY A 217 1.75 9.55 -1.75
C GLY A 217 1.28 8.93 -3.06
N ARG A 218 1.91 9.31 -4.19
CA ARG A 218 1.64 8.71 -5.50
C ARG A 218 2.00 7.22 -5.49
N LEU A 219 1.08 6.36 -5.92
CA LEU A 219 1.31 4.93 -6.17
C LEU A 219 1.61 4.64 -7.64
N TRP A 220 0.87 5.29 -8.54
CA TRP A 220 1.04 5.12 -9.98
C TRP A 220 2.48 5.47 -10.42
N ASN A 221 3.05 4.66 -11.32
CA ASN A 221 4.42 4.82 -11.82
C ASN A 221 5.47 4.97 -10.71
N ARG A 222 5.36 4.11 -9.68
CA ARG A 222 6.28 4.06 -8.55
C ARG A 222 6.88 2.66 -8.42
N LEU A 223 8.20 2.60 -8.27
CA LEU A 223 8.87 1.38 -7.85
C LEU A 223 8.70 1.20 -6.33
N ILE A 224 8.13 0.08 -5.94
CA ILE A 224 7.94 -0.25 -4.53
C ILE A 224 9.24 -0.80 -3.97
N VAL A 225 9.76 -0.18 -2.92
CA VAL A 225 11.09 -0.50 -2.37
C VAL A 225 11.20 -1.97 -1.97
N LYS A 226 10.18 -2.51 -1.30
CA LYS A 226 10.15 -3.91 -0.86
C LYS A 226 9.55 -4.80 -1.94
N ARG A 227 10.37 -5.65 -2.58
CA ARG A 227 9.93 -6.64 -3.56
C ARG A 227 9.03 -7.70 -2.90
N LEU A 228 8.04 -8.18 -3.65
CA LEU A 228 7.21 -9.31 -3.24
C LEU A 228 8.05 -10.58 -3.13
N PRO A 229 7.74 -11.49 -2.18
CA PRO A 229 8.38 -12.79 -2.13
C PRO A 229 8.01 -13.63 -3.36
N LYS A 230 8.90 -14.55 -3.75
CA LYS A 230 8.61 -15.52 -4.81
C LYS A 230 7.50 -16.47 -4.36
N ILE A 231 6.42 -16.51 -5.12
CA ILE A 231 5.31 -17.45 -4.90
C ILE A 231 5.12 -18.26 -6.16
N LYS A 232 5.62 -19.49 -6.17
CA LYS A 232 5.63 -20.37 -7.37
C LYS A 232 4.27 -20.45 -8.07
N LYS A 233 3.18 -20.58 -7.31
CA LYS A 233 1.82 -20.67 -7.85
C LYS A 233 1.31 -19.40 -8.54
N LEU A 234 1.97 -18.27 -8.35
CA LEU A 234 1.55 -16.98 -8.90
C LEU A 234 2.44 -16.49 -10.05
N GLN A 235 3.45 -17.24 -10.45
CA GLN A 235 4.40 -16.82 -11.49
C GLN A 235 3.73 -16.49 -12.82
N ASN A 236 2.66 -17.19 -13.18
CA ASN A 236 1.91 -16.93 -14.42
C ASN A 236 1.01 -15.68 -14.37
N LEU A 237 0.78 -15.11 -13.18
CA LEU A 237 -0.03 -13.93 -12.96
C LEU A 237 0.81 -12.67 -12.75
N LEU A 238 2.05 -12.86 -12.30
CA LEU A 238 2.97 -11.78 -11.96
C LEU A 238 3.90 -11.47 -13.13
N VAL A 239 4.24 -10.21 -13.28
CA VAL A 239 5.33 -9.77 -14.17
C VAL A 239 6.66 -10.06 -13.47
N LEU A 240 7.51 -10.78 -14.15
CA LEU A 240 8.83 -11.18 -13.65
C LEU A 240 9.92 -10.40 -14.40
N GLU A 241 11.01 -10.11 -13.73
CA GLU A 241 12.20 -9.45 -14.28
C GLU A 241 13.45 -10.23 -13.85
N ASP A 242 14.47 -10.27 -14.70
CA ASP A 242 15.76 -10.80 -14.33
C ASP A 242 16.56 -9.71 -13.58
N VAL A 243 17.08 -10.06 -12.42
CA VAL A 243 17.81 -9.15 -11.55
C VAL A 243 19.21 -9.69 -11.35
N ASP A 244 20.20 -8.91 -11.74
CA ASP A 244 21.61 -9.28 -11.65
C ASP A 244 21.96 -9.84 -10.26
N GLY A 245 22.51 -11.06 -10.23
CA GLY A 245 22.90 -11.78 -9.01
C GLY A 245 21.75 -12.40 -8.21
N GLU A 246 20.47 -12.07 -8.51
CA GLU A 246 19.29 -12.61 -7.81
C GLU A 246 18.44 -13.53 -8.69
N GLY A 247 18.69 -13.56 -10.03
CA GLY A 247 17.88 -14.27 -11.02
C GLY A 247 16.46 -13.73 -11.13
N VAL A 248 15.55 -14.52 -11.71
CA VAL A 248 14.17 -14.11 -11.98
C VAL A 248 13.41 -13.80 -10.71
N GLN A 249 12.88 -12.57 -10.60
CA GLN A 249 12.18 -12.03 -9.44
C GLN A 249 10.86 -11.38 -9.86
N PRO A 250 9.84 -11.25 -8.97
CA PRO A 250 8.68 -10.40 -9.23
C PRO A 250 9.10 -8.95 -9.45
N SER A 251 8.58 -8.30 -10.49
CA SER A 251 8.81 -6.86 -10.71
C SER A 251 8.34 -6.02 -9.52
N LYS A 252 9.02 -4.91 -9.26
CA LYS A 252 8.68 -3.93 -8.21
C LYS A 252 7.59 -2.95 -8.63
N MET A 253 7.01 -3.11 -9.82
CA MET A 253 5.92 -2.26 -10.30
C MET A 253 4.61 -2.57 -9.58
N LEU A 254 3.73 -1.58 -9.51
CA LEU A 254 2.48 -1.62 -8.73
C LEU A 254 1.57 -2.79 -9.10
N TYR A 255 1.50 -3.14 -10.39
CA TYR A 255 0.62 -4.21 -10.89
C TYR A 255 0.74 -5.51 -10.09
N ASN A 256 1.96 -5.98 -9.80
CA ASN A 256 2.17 -7.22 -9.06
C ASN A 256 1.57 -7.21 -7.65
N TYR A 257 1.59 -6.05 -6.99
CA TYR A 257 1.00 -5.88 -5.66
C TYR A 257 -0.52 -5.89 -5.73
N LEU A 258 -1.10 -5.30 -6.79
CA LEU A 258 -2.56 -5.32 -7.03
C LEU A 258 -3.04 -6.75 -7.30
N VAL A 259 -2.31 -7.54 -8.12
CA VAL A 259 -2.59 -8.97 -8.35
C VAL A 259 -2.56 -9.75 -7.03
N LEU A 260 -1.54 -9.55 -6.21
CA LEU A 260 -1.44 -10.22 -4.92
C LEU A 260 -2.60 -9.85 -3.98
N MET A 261 -2.96 -8.57 -3.90
CA MET A 261 -4.13 -8.12 -3.13
C MET A 261 -5.41 -8.79 -3.63
N ALA A 262 -5.62 -8.86 -4.96
CA ALA A 262 -6.80 -9.50 -5.55
C ALA A 262 -6.91 -10.97 -5.12
N ILE A 263 -5.78 -11.71 -5.15
CA ILE A 263 -5.73 -13.12 -4.72
C ILE A 263 -6.10 -13.26 -3.25
N ILE A 264 -5.53 -12.43 -2.37
CA ILE A 264 -5.82 -12.51 -0.93
C ILE A 264 -7.25 -12.09 -0.65
N VAL A 265 -7.73 -11.00 -1.26
CA VAL A 265 -9.12 -10.50 -1.08
C VAL A 265 -10.12 -11.57 -1.50
N ARG A 266 -9.91 -12.27 -2.63
CA ARG A 266 -10.75 -13.41 -3.04
C ARG A 266 -10.78 -14.53 -2.01
N LYS A 267 -9.70 -14.73 -1.26
CA LYS A 267 -9.63 -15.74 -0.19
C LYS A 267 -10.34 -15.30 1.08
N VAL A 268 -10.13 -14.05 1.52
CA VAL A 268 -10.59 -13.58 2.84
C VAL A 268 -11.95 -12.88 2.77
N ALA A 269 -12.36 -12.42 1.59
CA ALA A 269 -13.63 -11.75 1.34
C ALA A 269 -14.20 -12.19 -0.04
N PRO A 270 -14.63 -13.44 -0.18
CA PRO A 270 -14.97 -14.05 -1.48
C PRO A 270 -16.15 -13.35 -2.20
N LEU A 271 -16.97 -12.61 -1.50
CA LEU A 271 -18.08 -11.84 -2.09
C LEU A 271 -17.67 -10.39 -2.46
N SER A 272 -16.44 -10.02 -2.24
CA SER A 272 -15.95 -8.67 -2.54
C SER A 272 -15.81 -8.45 -4.04
N THR A 273 -16.33 -7.34 -4.53
CA THR A 273 -16.15 -6.86 -5.92
C THR A 273 -14.84 -6.09 -6.11
N TRP A 274 -13.94 -6.12 -5.12
CA TRP A 274 -12.71 -5.35 -5.17
C TRP A 274 -11.86 -5.62 -6.41
N PRO A 275 -11.62 -6.90 -6.84
CA PRO A 275 -10.82 -7.17 -8.02
C PRO A 275 -11.42 -6.54 -9.29
N SER A 276 -12.73 -6.67 -9.49
CA SER A 276 -13.42 -6.09 -10.65
C SER A 276 -13.38 -4.56 -10.63
N ARG A 277 -13.59 -3.92 -9.47
CA ARG A 277 -13.49 -2.45 -9.33
C ARG A 277 -12.08 -1.95 -9.67
N MET A 278 -11.04 -2.64 -9.19
CA MET A 278 -9.66 -2.29 -9.53
C MET A 278 -9.39 -2.50 -11.02
N GLY A 279 -9.88 -3.59 -11.60
CA GLY A 279 -9.80 -3.87 -13.04
C GLY A 279 -10.43 -2.75 -13.88
N VAL A 280 -11.60 -2.24 -13.49
CA VAL A 280 -12.26 -1.09 -14.16
C VAL A 280 -11.37 0.15 -14.09
N VAL A 281 -10.89 0.54 -12.90
CA VAL A 281 -10.05 1.73 -12.73
C VAL A 281 -8.77 1.65 -13.58
N MET A 282 -8.14 0.48 -13.64
CA MET A 282 -6.96 0.26 -14.50
C MET A 282 -7.29 0.30 -16.00
N SER A 283 -8.44 -0.25 -16.43
CA SER A 283 -8.83 -0.30 -17.84
C SER A 283 -9.17 1.07 -18.43
N GLU A 284 -9.58 2.02 -17.58
CA GLU A 284 -9.86 3.40 -17.97
C GLU A 284 -8.58 4.24 -18.18
N MET A 285 -7.41 3.68 -17.89
CA MET A 285 -6.11 4.30 -18.15
C MET A 285 -5.61 3.92 -19.55
N GLY A 286 -4.91 4.84 -20.23
CA GLY A 286 -4.29 4.56 -21.53
C GLY A 286 -3.19 3.49 -21.45
N PRO A 287 -2.85 2.82 -22.59
CA PRO A 287 -1.86 1.74 -22.61
C PRO A 287 -0.50 2.12 -22.03
N GLU A 288 0.00 3.32 -22.31
CA GLU A 288 1.26 3.82 -21.75
C GLU A 288 1.17 4.00 -20.23
N GLN A 289 0.03 4.48 -19.72
CA GLN A 289 -0.20 4.65 -18.28
C GLN A 289 -0.31 3.30 -17.56
N GLN A 290 -0.94 2.30 -18.19
CA GLN A 290 -0.98 0.92 -17.71
C GLN A 290 0.42 0.31 -17.69
N GLY A 291 1.21 0.52 -18.75
CA GLY A 291 2.61 0.11 -18.83
C GLY A 291 3.47 0.72 -17.71
N ALA A 292 3.23 2.00 -17.38
CA ALA A 292 3.90 2.69 -16.26
C ALA A 292 3.55 2.12 -14.87
N MET A 293 2.47 1.34 -14.76
CA MET A 293 2.14 0.56 -13.55
C MET A 293 2.73 -0.85 -13.58
N GLY A 294 3.29 -1.28 -14.71
CA GLY A 294 3.79 -2.64 -14.94
C GLY A 294 2.72 -3.62 -15.37
N CYS A 295 1.59 -3.16 -15.91
CA CYS A 295 0.57 -4.06 -16.47
C CYS A 295 1.12 -4.77 -17.72
N PRO A 296 1.07 -6.11 -17.79
CA PRO A 296 1.46 -6.84 -19.00
C PRO A 296 0.39 -6.67 -20.10
N VAL A 297 0.77 -6.88 -21.35
CA VAL A 297 -0.18 -6.93 -22.47
C VAL A 297 -1.21 -8.02 -22.20
N GLY A 298 -2.49 -7.72 -22.38
CA GLY A 298 -3.59 -8.68 -22.18
C GLY A 298 -3.95 -8.94 -20.69
N TRP A 299 -3.47 -8.14 -19.75
CA TRP A 299 -3.78 -8.29 -18.34
C TRP A 299 -5.30 -8.35 -18.04
N GLN A 300 -6.12 -7.66 -18.84
CA GLN A 300 -7.58 -7.63 -18.69
C GLN A 300 -8.21 -9.03 -18.84
N GLN A 301 -7.57 -9.94 -19.58
CA GLN A 301 -8.05 -11.29 -19.80
C GLN A 301 -7.77 -12.24 -18.61
N GLN A 302 -6.99 -11.79 -17.64
CA GLN A 302 -6.73 -12.57 -16.46
C GLN A 302 -7.98 -12.63 -15.58
N GLN A 303 -8.44 -13.86 -15.26
CA GLN A 303 -9.62 -14.11 -14.42
C GLN A 303 -9.56 -13.45 -13.03
N ILE A 304 -8.38 -13.01 -12.61
CA ILE A 304 -8.21 -12.34 -11.32
C ILE A 304 -8.98 -11.00 -11.24
N TRP A 305 -9.31 -10.39 -12.38
CA TRP A 305 -9.97 -9.09 -12.48
C TRP A 305 -11.49 -9.17 -12.79
N SER A 306 -12.03 -10.36 -13.00
CA SER A 306 -13.46 -10.61 -13.25
C SER A 306 -14.26 -10.79 -11.97
#